data_61dfaeb6a96481c679e80c4495ab4fb3
#
_entry.id   61dfaeb6a96481c679e80c4495ab4fb3
#
_cell.length_a   1.000
_cell.length_b   1.000
_cell.length_c   1.000
_cell.angle_alpha   90.00
_cell.angle_beta   90.00
_cell.angle_gamma   90.00
#
_symmetry.space_group_name_H-M   'P 1'
#
loop_
_entity.id
_entity.type
_entity.pdbx_description
1 polymer ?
#
loop_
_entity_poly.entity_id
_entity_poly.type
_entity_poly.pdbx_seq_one_letter_code
_entity_poly.pdbx_strand_id
1 'polypeptide(L)'
;MVVDRLSTTFAALSDPTRRGMIEQLSHGPASVHGLTESFAISQQMISKHVAYLVRAQIVIKTKRGRESVCTLRPEAIKTVGDWAISYRRF
;
A
#
# COMPACT_ATOMS: atom_id res chain seq x y z
N MET A 1 -13.68 -11.89 16.84
CA MET A 1 -13.11 -12.03 15.47
C MET A 1 -11.60 -11.80 15.54
N VAL A 2 -10.85 -12.69 14.93
CA VAL A 2 -9.40 -12.54 14.86
C VAL A 2 -9.04 -11.84 13.55
N VAL A 3 -8.29 -10.73 13.66
CA VAL A 3 -7.77 -10.03 12.51
C VAL A 3 -6.26 -10.23 12.51
N ASP A 4 -5.76 -11.02 11.60
CA ASP A 4 -4.34 -11.28 11.46
C ASP A 4 -3.74 -10.40 10.36
N ARG A 5 -2.42 -10.35 10.32
CA ARG A 5 -1.69 -9.50 9.38
C ARG A 5 -1.91 -9.92 7.92
N LEU A 6 -2.00 -11.22 7.68
CA LEU A 6 -2.23 -11.72 6.32
C LEU A 6 -3.59 -11.28 5.80
N SER A 7 -4.64 -11.44 6.60
CA SER A 7 -5.99 -11.00 6.22
C SER A 7 -6.05 -9.50 6.00
N THR A 8 -5.40 -8.71 6.86
CA THR A 8 -5.34 -7.26 6.74
C THR A 8 -4.67 -6.86 5.42
N THR A 9 -3.60 -7.55 5.06
CA THR A 9 -2.89 -7.28 3.80
C THR A 9 -3.75 -7.65 2.60
N PHE A 10 -4.43 -8.81 2.63
CA PHE A 10 -5.35 -9.18 1.56
C PHE A 10 -6.47 -8.15 1.37
N ALA A 11 -7.03 -7.66 2.47
CA ALA A 11 -8.07 -6.64 2.39
C ALA A 11 -7.54 -5.37 1.71
N ALA A 12 -6.32 -4.95 2.05
CA ALA A 12 -5.70 -3.79 1.43
C ALA A 12 -5.47 -4.01 -0.07
N LEU A 13 -5.12 -5.23 -0.47
CA LEU A 13 -4.85 -5.59 -1.87
C LEU A 13 -6.12 -5.81 -2.69
N SER A 14 -7.28 -5.80 -2.08
CA SER A 14 -8.54 -6.05 -2.80
C SER A 14 -8.98 -4.88 -3.68
N ASP A 15 -8.39 -3.71 -3.51
CA ASP A 15 -8.72 -2.52 -4.30
C ASP A 15 -7.67 -2.28 -5.38
N PRO A 16 -8.09 -2.11 -6.67
CA PRO A 16 -7.11 -1.95 -7.75
C PRO A 16 -6.30 -0.66 -7.65
N THR A 17 -6.88 0.44 -7.13
CA THR A 17 -6.13 1.69 -6.95
C THR A 17 -5.02 1.50 -5.92
N ARG A 18 -5.32 0.83 -4.80
CA ARG A 18 -4.29 0.56 -3.80
C ARG A 18 -3.19 -0.35 -4.35
N ARG A 19 -3.54 -1.36 -5.16
CA ARG A 19 -2.51 -2.18 -5.83
C ARG A 19 -1.64 -1.33 -6.74
N GLY A 20 -2.24 -0.39 -7.49
CA GLY A 20 -1.49 0.52 -8.35
C GLY A 20 -0.55 1.43 -7.57
N MET A 21 -0.98 1.89 -6.40
CA MET A 21 -0.14 2.71 -5.52
C MET A 21 1.05 1.90 -4.99
N ILE A 22 0.81 0.66 -4.59
CA ILE A 22 1.88 -0.24 -4.15
C ILE A 22 2.89 -0.46 -5.29
N GLU A 23 2.40 -0.69 -6.51
CA GLU A 23 3.26 -0.84 -7.69
C GLU A 23 4.16 0.39 -7.88
N GLN A 24 3.59 1.58 -7.81
CA GLN A 24 4.38 2.79 -7.94
C GLN A 24 5.41 2.92 -6.82
N LEU A 25 5.01 2.65 -5.59
CA LEU A 25 5.90 2.75 -4.43
C LEU A 25 6.98 1.67 -4.42
N SER A 26 6.80 0.58 -5.17
CA SER A 26 7.85 -0.43 -5.31
C SER A 26 9.05 0.09 -6.09
N HIS A 27 8.88 1.17 -6.84
CA HIS A 27 9.98 1.81 -7.59
C HIS A 27 10.66 2.92 -6.80
N GLY A 28 10.13 3.28 -5.64
CA GLY A 28 10.73 4.28 -4.76
C GLY A 28 9.66 5.10 -4.05
N PRO A 29 10.07 5.88 -3.03
CA PRO A 29 9.14 6.73 -2.29
C PRO A 29 8.45 7.75 -3.20
N ALA A 30 7.25 8.16 -2.83
CA ALA A 30 6.49 9.20 -3.54
C ALA A 30 5.70 10.03 -2.54
N SER A 31 5.56 11.32 -2.83
CA SER A 31 4.69 12.18 -2.03
C SER A 31 3.24 11.86 -2.33
N VAL A 32 2.34 12.25 -1.41
CA VAL A 32 0.89 12.12 -1.64
C VAL A 32 0.50 12.89 -2.91
N HIS A 33 1.10 14.07 -3.11
CA HIS A 33 0.87 14.85 -4.32
C HIS A 33 1.31 14.09 -5.58
N GLY A 34 2.49 13.49 -5.54
CA GLY A 34 3.00 12.70 -6.66
C GLY A 34 2.10 11.52 -6.99
N LEU A 35 1.57 10.85 -5.97
CA LEU A 35 0.61 9.77 -6.18
C LEU A 35 -0.68 10.29 -6.82
N THR A 36 -1.15 11.46 -6.37
CA THR A 36 -2.36 12.07 -6.94
C THR A 36 -2.21 12.34 -8.43
N GLU A 37 -1.04 12.76 -8.86
CA GLU A 37 -0.79 13.01 -10.28
C GLU A 37 -0.80 11.74 -11.13
N SER A 38 -0.52 10.59 -10.53
CA SER A 38 -0.43 9.30 -11.24
C SER A 38 -1.78 8.63 -11.45
N PHE A 39 -2.82 9.05 -10.72
CA PHE A 39 -4.13 8.40 -10.75
C PHE A 39 -5.22 9.41 -11.09
N ALA A 40 -6.22 8.97 -11.86
CA ALA A 40 -7.32 9.81 -12.29
C ALA A 40 -8.44 9.88 -11.23
N ILE A 41 -8.08 10.14 -9.99
CA ILE A 41 -9.01 10.28 -8.88
C ILE A 41 -8.61 11.47 -8.02
N SER A 42 -9.50 11.92 -7.14
CA SER A 42 -9.27 13.10 -6.32
C SER A 42 -8.16 12.88 -5.30
N GLN A 43 -7.54 13.98 -4.86
CA GLN A 43 -6.55 13.93 -3.80
C GLN A 43 -7.15 13.39 -2.50
N GLN A 44 -8.42 13.68 -2.21
CA GLN A 44 -9.09 13.13 -1.03
C GLN A 44 -9.15 11.60 -1.09
N MET A 45 -9.44 11.04 -2.25
CA MET A 45 -9.47 9.57 -2.40
C MET A 45 -8.08 8.98 -2.28
N ILE A 46 -7.07 9.61 -2.86
CA ILE A 46 -5.67 9.18 -2.69
C ILE A 46 -5.31 9.20 -1.21
N SER A 47 -5.65 10.28 -0.49
CA SER A 47 -5.35 10.38 0.94
C SER A 47 -6.03 9.27 1.75
N LYS A 48 -7.27 8.90 1.40
CA LYS A 48 -7.97 7.80 2.06
C LYS A 48 -7.27 6.46 1.82
N HIS A 49 -6.85 6.22 0.58
CA HIS A 49 -6.13 4.99 0.24
C HIS A 49 -4.77 4.94 0.95
N VAL A 50 -4.06 6.06 1.02
CA VAL A 50 -2.79 6.14 1.76
C VAL A 50 -3.04 5.82 3.25
N ALA A 51 -4.07 6.42 3.85
CA ALA A 51 -4.39 6.15 5.26
C ALA A 51 -4.71 4.67 5.48
N TYR A 52 -5.42 4.05 4.55
CA TYR A 52 -5.72 2.62 4.63
C TYR A 52 -4.43 1.80 4.62
N LEU A 53 -3.53 2.09 3.69
CA LEU A 53 -2.25 1.37 3.56
C LEU A 53 -1.36 1.59 4.78
N VAL A 54 -1.39 2.78 5.38
CA VAL A 54 -0.63 3.07 6.62
C VAL A 54 -1.19 2.23 7.77
N ARG A 55 -2.51 2.19 7.94
CA ARG A 55 -3.14 1.37 9.00
C ARG A 55 -2.85 -0.11 8.80
N ALA A 56 -2.78 -0.57 7.56
CA ALA A 56 -2.46 -1.96 7.24
C ALA A 56 -0.97 -2.26 7.35
N GLN A 57 -0.15 -1.26 7.69
CA GLN A 57 1.30 -1.38 7.83
C GLN A 57 2.00 -1.79 6.53
N ILE A 58 1.45 -1.38 5.40
CA ILE A 58 2.03 -1.60 4.07
C ILE A 58 2.85 -0.38 3.65
N VAL A 59 2.48 0.79 4.16
CA VAL A 59 3.12 2.07 3.82
C VAL A 59 3.49 2.80 5.11
N ILE A 60 4.65 3.44 5.10
CA ILE A 60 5.05 4.43 6.11
C ILE A 60 4.86 5.80 5.48
N LYS A 61 4.20 6.70 6.19
CA LYS A 61 4.03 8.09 5.75
C LYS A 61 4.86 8.99 6.66
N THR A 62 5.78 9.73 6.07
CA THR A 62 6.71 10.60 6.80
C THR A 62 6.55 12.03 6.30
N LYS A 63 6.47 12.97 7.24
CA LYS A 63 6.40 14.39 6.90
C LYS A 63 7.78 14.89 6.52
N ARG A 64 7.90 15.54 5.36
CA ARG A 64 9.13 16.20 4.92
C ARG A 64 8.80 17.61 4.45
N GLY A 65 9.10 18.60 5.27
CA GLY A 65 8.68 19.96 5.00
C GLY A 65 7.18 20.06 4.95
N ARG A 66 6.64 20.48 3.82
CA ARG A 66 5.16 20.58 3.62
C ARG A 66 4.56 19.35 3.00
N GLU A 67 5.40 18.39 2.59
CA GLU A 67 4.94 17.20 1.91
C GLU A 67 4.85 16.01 2.85
N SER A 68 3.93 15.10 2.55
CA SER A 68 3.89 13.78 3.14
C SER A 68 4.46 12.80 2.13
N VAL A 69 5.50 12.07 2.53
CA VAL A 69 6.18 11.10 1.65
C VAL A 69 5.82 9.70 2.08
N CYS A 70 5.40 8.88 1.13
CA CYS A 70 5.00 7.50 1.34
C CYS A 70 6.14 6.57 0.91
N THR A 71 6.44 5.60 1.78
CA THR A 71 7.47 4.59 1.52
C THR A 71 6.85 3.21 1.73
N LEU A 72 7.09 2.30 0.80
CA LEU A 72 6.58 0.94 0.90
C LEU A 72 7.29 0.16 2.00
N ARG A 73 6.52 -0.61 2.76
CA ARG A 73 7.04 -1.61 3.70
C ARG A 73 6.87 -2.98 3.04
N PRO A 74 7.93 -3.55 2.46
CA PRO A 74 7.78 -4.77 1.67
C PRO A 74 7.44 -6.02 2.48
N GLU A 75 7.63 -6.01 3.81
CA GLU A 75 7.43 -7.19 4.65
C GLU A 75 6.02 -7.78 4.53
N ALA A 76 5.00 -6.91 4.50
CA ALA A 76 3.61 -7.37 4.39
C ALA A 76 3.35 -8.08 3.06
N ILE A 77 3.90 -7.53 1.98
CA ILE A 77 3.76 -8.11 0.64
C ILE A 77 4.52 -9.44 0.56
N LYS A 78 5.69 -9.49 1.16
CA LYS A 78 6.48 -10.73 1.23
C LYS A 78 5.68 -11.84 1.92
N THR A 79 4.98 -11.52 3.00
CA THR A 79 4.14 -12.49 3.72
C THR A 79 3.07 -13.09 2.80
N VAL A 80 2.41 -12.25 2.00
CA VAL A 80 1.43 -12.71 1.02
C VAL A 80 2.10 -13.59 -0.05
N GLY A 81 3.25 -13.16 -0.55
CA GLY A 81 4.01 -13.91 -1.54
C GLY A 81 4.41 -15.28 -1.02
N ASP A 82 4.93 -15.35 0.19
CA ASP A 82 5.34 -16.61 0.82
C ASP A 82 4.14 -17.55 0.98
N TRP A 83 3.00 -17.00 1.42
CA TRP A 83 1.77 -17.78 1.54
C TRP A 83 1.34 -18.34 0.19
N ALA A 84 1.30 -17.52 -0.85
CA ALA A 84 0.86 -17.93 -2.17
C ALA A 84 1.81 -18.98 -2.78
N ILE A 85 3.12 -18.77 -2.64
CA ILE A 85 4.13 -19.69 -3.16
C ILE A 85 4.01 -21.08 -2.53
N SER A 86 3.59 -21.15 -1.26
CA SER A 86 3.44 -22.45 -0.58
C SER A 86 2.41 -23.35 -1.26
N TYR A 87 1.54 -22.81 -2.10
CA TYR A 87 0.50 -23.54 -2.81
C TYR A 87 0.77 -23.74 -4.30
N ARG A 88 1.91 -23.30 -4.82
CA ARG A 88 2.14 -23.33 -6.26
C ARG A 88 2.29 -24.74 -6.84
N ARG A 89 2.52 -25.73 -5.98
CA ARG A 89 2.59 -27.14 -6.41
C ARG A 89 1.22 -27.72 -6.80
N PHE A 90 0.17 -27.01 -6.51
CA PHE A 90 -1.20 -27.40 -6.84
C PHE A 90 -1.62 -26.71 -8.14
#